data_00e457bb1420c8d8110de288435c60d3
#
_entry.id   00e457bb1420c8d8110de288435c60d3
#
_cell.length_a   1.000
_cell.length_b   1.000
_cell.length_c   1.000
_cell.angle_alpha   90.00
_cell.angle_beta   90.00
_cell.angle_gamma   90.00
#
_symmetry.space_group_name_H-M   'P 1'
#
loop_
_entity.id
_entity.type
_entity.pdbx_description
1 polymer ?
#
loop_
_entity_poly.entity_id
_entity_poly.type
_entity_poly.pdbx_seq_one_letter_code
_entity_poly.pdbx_strand_id
1 'polypeptide(L)'
;MSEPILLGKAQELVYLLPAMANRHGLIAGATGTGKTVALQVIAEQFSRIGVPVFLADVKGDLSGISQPGTEKPKITERLQQIGIQNFQFSSCPVALWDLFGEQGHPIRTTISDMGPLLLGRLLDINETQTGVLNLVFKIADDNALLLLDLKDLQAMLKYVGDNARDFTTEYGNISAASIGAIQRALMTLEQQGGDRFFGEPALDLDDMIRTDVSGRGMVNILAADRIMQSPRVYATFLLWLLAELFEQLPEAGDGEKPKFVFFFDEAHLLFNEAPKALLEKIEQVVRLIRSKGVGVYFITQNPLDIPDAVLAQLGNRIQFALRAFTPRDQKAVRAAATTFRSNPKLDIEKTITELGTGEALVSTLDAKGAPTITDRTIIAPPQSQIGPIITQQRMELIKNSAVFGKYENINDRESAYELLKEKAHRAATASPQVIFGDYGAPPRPTQSRPSKTSAPRPTRQPESMVESIAKSTLRAAGSQLGRSLIRGVLGSLLGGRRR
;
A
#
# COMPACT_ATOMS: atom_id res chain seq x y z
N MET A 1 25.80 11.18 15.38
CA MET A 1 25.62 9.94 14.56
C MET A 1 24.73 8.99 15.32
N SER A 2 23.68 8.48 14.68
CA SER A 2 22.79 7.49 15.28
C SER A 2 23.54 6.18 15.55
N GLU A 3 23.17 5.47 16.63
CA GLU A 3 23.78 4.20 17.02
C GLU A 3 23.63 3.16 15.90
N PRO A 4 24.72 2.44 15.50
CA PRO A 4 24.64 1.40 14.48
C PRO A 4 23.75 0.23 14.93
N ILE A 5 23.02 -0.36 14.00
CA ILE A 5 22.12 -1.50 14.23
C ILE A 5 22.95 -2.78 14.20
N LEU A 6 23.06 -3.47 15.33
CA LEU A 6 23.78 -4.73 15.43
C LEU A 6 22.97 -5.86 14.79
N LEU A 7 23.48 -6.45 13.74
CA LEU A 7 22.89 -7.61 13.08
C LEU A 7 23.36 -8.93 13.69
N GLY A 8 24.60 -9.00 14.12
CA GLY A 8 25.20 -10.21 14.66
C GLY A 8 26.72 -10.18 14.68
N LYS A 9 27.33 -11.35 14.60
CA LYS A 9 28.79 -11.51 14.62
C LYS A 9 29.24 -12.49 13.54
N ALA A 10 30.26 -12.09 12.82
CA ALA A 10 31.08 -12.94 11.98
C ALA A 10 32.45 -13.14 12.69
N GLN A 11 33.57 -12.76 12.09
CA GLN A 11 34.83 -12.58 12.83
C GLN A 11 34.74 -11.39 13.77
N GLU A 12 34.15 -10.29 13.28
CA GLU A 12 33.84 -9.06 14.00
C GLU A 12 32.30 -8.87 14.11
N LEU A 13 31.88 -7.89 14.91
CA LEU A 13 30.47 -7.51 14.98
C LEU A 13 30.04 -6.89 13.66
N VAL A 14 28.87 -7.30 13.17
CA VAL A 14 28.31 -6.88 11.89
C VAL A 14 27.13 -5.92 12.13
N TYR A 15 27.19 -4.77 11.50
CA TYR A 15 26.23 -3.69 11.69
C TYR A 15 25.56 -3.27 10.39
N LEU A 16 24.33 -2.80 10.51
CA LEU A 16 23.65 -1.98 9.52
C LEU A 16 23.77 -0.52 9.96
N LEU A 17 24.31 0.34 9.11
CA LEU A 17 24.42 1.77 9.39
C LEU A 17 23.06 2.46 9.16
N PRO A 18 22.49 3.16 10.16
CA PRO A 18 21.21 3.85 10.00
C PRO A 18 21.20 4.83 8.81
N ALA A 19 22.25 5.57 8.58
CA ALA A 19 22.37 6.49 7.45
C ALA A 19 22.33 5.79 6.07
N MET A 20 22.57 4.47 6.02
CA MET A 20 22.50 3.66 4.80
C MET A 20 21.24 2.79 4.72
N ALA A 21 20.37 2.87 5.71
CA ALA A 21 19.19 2.02 5.77
C ALA A 21 18.09 2.43 4.74
N ASN A 22 18.05 3.70 4.33
CA ASN A 22 17.18 4.16 3.24
C ASN A 22 17.65 3.73 1.84
N ARG A 23 18.78 3.01 1.74
CA ARG A 23 19.25 2.37 0.50
C ARG A 23 18.73 0.95 0.35
N HIS A 24 17.64 0.68 1.02
CA HIS A 24 16.83 -0.52 0.93
C HIS A 24 17.60 -1.81 1.27
N GLY A 25 16.87 -2.91 1.37
CA GLY A 25 17.50 -4.19 1.69
C GLY A 25 16.69 -5.40 1.25
N LEU A 26 17.39 -6.55 1.27
CA LEU A 26 16.84 -7.86 1.01
C LEU A 26 17.14 -8.79 2.19
N ILE A 27 16.12 -9.49 2.68
CA ILE A 27 16.24 -10.59 3.63
C ILE A 27 15.68 -11.84 2.95
N ALA A 28 16.54 -12.73 2.49
CA ALA A 28 16.11 -13.89 1.73
C ALA A 28 16.54 -15.20 2.40
N GLY A 29 15.81 -16.29 2.13
CA GLY A 29 16.14 -17.63 2.62
C GLY A 29 14.94 -18.54 2.79
N ALA A 30 15.16 -19.83 2.90
CA ALA A 30 14.10 -20.83 3.06
C ALA A 30 13.29 -20.63 4.36
N THR A 31 12.11 -21.22 4.43
CA THR A 31 11.26 -21.20 5.64
C THR A 31 11.98 -21.84 6.82
N GLY A 32 11.86 -21.22 8.03
CA GLY A 32 12.44 -21.72 9.26
C GLY A 32 13.96 -21.46 9.43
N THR A 33 14.59 -20.66 8.58
CA THR A 33 16.03 -20.36 8.64
C THR A 33 16.38 -19.21 9.58
N GLY A 34 15.39 -18.38 9.98
CA GLY A 34 15.60 -17.26 10.92
C GLY A 34 15.26 -15.88 10.38
N LYS A 35 14.65 -15.75 9.19
CA LYS A 35 14.28 -14.45 8.59
C LYS A 35 13.42 -13.58 9.52
N THR A 36 12.33 -14.16 10.10
CA THR A 36 11.42 -13.42 11.00
C THR A 36 12.15 -12.90 12.24
N VAL A 37 13.09 -13.70 12.79
CA VAL A 37 13.90 -13.27 13.96
C VAL A 37 14.84 -12.12 13.56
N ALA A 38 15.50 -12.19 12.41
CA ALA A 38 16.34 -11.10 11.93
C ALA A 38 15.54 -9.82 11.66
N LEU A 39 14.35 -9.96 11.07
CA LEU A 39 13.40 -8.86 10.89
C LEU A 39 13.05 -8.20 12.23
N GLN A 40 12.69 -9.01 13.24
CA GLN A 40 12.39 -8.55 14.59
C GLN A 40 13.57 -7.79 15.22
N VAL A 41 14.79 -8.33 15.15
CA VAL A 41 16.02 -7.69 15.65
C VAL A 41 16.26 -6.32 14.99
N ILE A 42 16.06 -6.23 13.68
CA ILE A 42 16.25 -4.98 12.95
C ILE A 42 15.16 -3.96 13.32
N ALA A 43 13.92 -4.39 13.39
CA ALA A 43 12.78 -3.54 13.76
C ALA A 43 12.91 -2.96 15.19
N GLU A 44 13.31 -3.78 16.18
CA GLU A 44 13.57 -3.35 17.55
C GLU A 44 14.63 -2.24 17.61
N GLN A 45 15.71 -2.41 16.89
CA GLN A 45 16.82 -1.46 16.92
C GLN A 45 16.47 -0.18 16.17
N PHE A 46 15.69 -0.23 15.08
CA PHE A 46 15.14 0.98 14.47
C PHE A 46 14.21 1.72 15.44
N SER A 47 13.32 1.01 16.12
CA SER A 47 12.45 1.59 17.15
C SER A 47 13.29 2.28 18.25
N ARG A 48 14.34 1.61 18.74
CA ARG A 48 15.22 2.15 19.80
C ARG A 48 15.89 3.46 19.42
N ILE A 49 16.32 3.62 18.17
CA ILE A 49 16.92 4.87 17.69
C ILE A 49 15.89 5.90 17.24
N GLY A 50 14.60 5.70 17.52
CA GLY A 50 13.51 6.63 17.19
C GLY A 50 13.15 6.62 15.70
N VAL A 51 13.22 5.47 15.03
CA VAL A 51 12.75 5.28 13.67
C VAL A 51 11.53 4.38 13.69
N PRO A 52 10.35 4.89 13.32
CA PRO A 52 9.17 4.07 13.19
C PRO A 52 9.30 3.08 12.04
N VAL A 53 8.68 1.90 12.22
CA VAL A 53 8.72 0.82 11.22
C VAL A 53 7.32 0.29 10.93
N PHE A 54 7.13 -0.29 9.75
CA PHE A 54 5.94 -1.05 9.38
C PHE A 54 6.32 -2.50 9.05
N LEU A 55 5.58 -3.43 9.63
CA LEU A 55 5.76 -4.87 9.48
C LEU A 55 4.43 -5.49 9.05
N ALA A 56 4.43 -6.32 8.02
CA ALA A 56 3.29 -7.17 7.72
C ALA A 56 3.46 -8.53 8.44
N ASP A 57 2.55 -8.87 9.32
CA ASP A 57 2.59 -10.11 10.10
C ASP A 57 1.69 -11.18 9.46
N VAL A 58 2.26 -11.89 8.50
CA VAL A 58 1.55 -12.95 7.75
C VAL A 58 1.26 -14.19 8.60
N LYS A 59 2.12 -14.46 9.57
CA LYS A 59 2.04 -15.68 10.41
C LYS A 59 1.45 -15.43 11.78
N GLY A 60 1.21 -14.18 12.15
CA GLY A 60 0.75 -13.79 13.47
C GLY A 60 1.83 -13.91 14.57
N ASP A 61 3.12 -14.03 14.19
CA ASP A 61 4.23 -14.30 15.11
C ASP A 61 5.09 -13.07 15.48
N LEU A 62 4.85 -11.91 14.88
CA LEU A 62 5.60 -10.68 15.16
C LEU A 62 5.04 -9.84 16.32
N SER A 63 3.81 -10.10 16.74
CA SER A 63 3.16 -9.31 17.79
C SER A 63 3.87 -9.38 19.15
N GLY A 64 4.69 -10.41 19.38
CA GLY A 64 5.53 -10.54 20.57
C GLY A 64 6.56 -9.42 20.77
N ILE A 65 6.90 -8.66 19.73
CA ILE A 65 7.78 -7.49 19.83
C ILE A 65 7.26 -6.43 20.84
N SER A 66 5.97 -6.46 21.15
CA SER A 66 5.31 -5.62 22.15
C SER A 66 5.58 -6.04 23.61
N GLN A 67 6.19 -7.20 23.83
CA GLN A 67 6.47 -7.76 25.17
C GLN A 67 7.98 -7.99 25.33
N PRO A 68 8.53 -7.84 26.55
CA PRO A 68 9.92 -8.19 26.78
C PRO A 68 10.12 -9.69 26.57
N GLY A 69 11.25 -10.04 26.00
CA GLY A 69 11.68 -11.43 25.87
C GLY A 69 11.94 -12.09 27.23
N THR A 70 12.19 -13.38 27.18
CA THR A 70 12.54 -14.16 28.38
C THR A 70 13.80 -14.94 28.11
N GLU A 71 14.57 -15.19 29.17
CA GLU A 71 15.76 -16.00 29.08
C GLU A 71 15.40 -17.44 28.68
N LYS A 72 16.09 -17.90 27.62
CA LYS A 72 15.96 -19.28 27.10
C LYS A 72 17.36 -19.81 26.80
N PRO A 73 17.62 -21.11 26.98
CA PRO A 73 18.98 -21.68 26.77
C PRO A 73 19.58 -21.31 25.40
N LYS A 74 18.80 -21.35 24.33
CA LYS A 74 19.25 -21.00 22.98
C LYS A 74 19.62 -19.51 22.84
N ILE A 75 18.95 -18.62 23.58
CA ILE A 75 19.26 -17.18 23.58
C ILE A 75 20.58 -16.96 24.33
N THR A 76 20.74 -17.56 25.52
CA THR A 76 21.94 -17.47 26.33
C THR A 76 23.18 -18.01 25.57
N GLU A 77 23.05 -19.16 24.91
CA GLU A 77 24.10 -19.72 24.04
C GLU A 77 24.46 -18.74 22.90
N ARG A 78 23.45 -18.16 22.26
CA ARG A 78 23.64 -17.20 21.15
C ARG A 78 24.35 -15.92 21.62
N LEU A 79 23.99 -15.39 22.78
CA LEU A 79 24.65 -14.24 23.39
C LEU A 79 26.12 -14.52 23.71
N GLN A 80 26.43 -15.72 24.20
CA GLN A 80 27.80 -16.15 24.44
C GLN A 80 28.61 -16.25 23.13
N GLN A 81 28.04 -16.85 22.09
CA GLN A 81 28.69 -16.99 20.78
C GLN A 81 29.04 -15.61 20.17
N ILE A 82 28.14 -14.64 20.29
CA ILE A 82 28.33 -13.28 19.79
C ILE A 82 29.24 -12.47 20.71
N GLY A 83 29.25 -12.77 22.01
CA GLY A 83 30.03 -12.05 23.04
C GLY A 83 29.29 -10.78 23.52
N ILE A 84 27.94 -10.77 23.47
CA ILE A 84 27.17 -9.66 24.02
C ILE A 84 27.09 -9.80 25.54
N GLN A 85 27.58 -8.75 26.22
CA GLN A 85 27.50 -8.60 27.68
C GLN A 85 26.35 -7.64 28.02
N ASN A 86 25.72 -7.80 29.19
CA ASN A 86 24.66 -6.93 29.70
C ASN A 86 23.43 -6.85 28.78
N PHE A 87 23.06 -7.99 28.18
CA PHE A 87 21.85 -8.07 27.35
C PHE A 87 20.61 -7.89 28.25
N GLN A 88 19.72 -6.97 27.84
CA GLN A 88 18.49 -6.71 28.56
C GLN A 88 17.29 -7.00 27.66
N PHE A 89 16.34 -7.76 28.19
CA PHE A 89 15.06 -7.95 27.51
C PHE A 89 14.22 -6.68 27.60
N SER A 90 13.62 -6.28 26.50
CA SER A 90 12.79 -5.08 26.39
C SER A 90 11.70 -5.26 25.36
N SER A 91 10.63 -4.49 25.49
CA SER A 91 9.54 -4.40 24.51
C SER A 91 9.69 -3.17 23.65
N CYS A 92 8.99 -3.12 22.50
CA CYS A 92 8.84 -1.94 21.67
C CYS A 92 7.44 -1.32 21.81
N PRO A 93 7.28 -0.01 21.58
CA PRO A 93 5.97 0.59 21.39
C PRO A 93 5.34 0.06 20.10
N VAL A 94 4.12 -0.49 20.17
CA VAL A 94 3.45 -1.17 19.06
C VAL A 94 2.10 -0.54 18.78
N ALA A 95 1.77 -0.35 17.50
CA ALA A 95 0.42 -0.13 17.02
C ALA A 95 0.00 -1.32 16.15
N LEU A 96 -1.14 -1.93 16.49
CA LEU A 96 -1.68 -3.07 15.75
C LEU A 96 -2.71 -2.59 14.75
N TRP A 97 -2.58 -3.02 13.51
CA TRP A 97 -3.43 -2.64 12.39
C TRP A 97 -4.06 -3.87 11.74
N ASP A 98 -5.27 -3.73 11.22
CA ASP A 98 -5.98 -4.80 10.53
C ASP A 98 -6.95 -4.21 9.48
N LEU A 99 -7.00 -4.76 8.28
CA LEU A 99 -7.95 -4.31 7.27
C LEU A 99 -9.41 -4.56 7.67
N PHE A 100 -9.64 -5.59 8.51
CA PHE A 100 -10.97 -5.97 8.94
C PHE A 100 -11.36 -5.42 10.33
N GLY A 101 -10.40 -4.81 11.05
CA GLY A 101 -10.62 -4.24 12.38
C GLY A 101 -10.86 -5.27 13.49
N GLU A 102 -10.45 -6.52 13.31
CA GLU A 102 -10.65 -7.60 14.27
C GLU A 102 -9.44 -7.82 15.20
N GLN A 103 -8.23 -7.64 14.65
CA GLN A 103 -6.97 -7.89 15.34
C GLN A 103 -6.14 -6.63 15.58
N GLY A 104 -6.61 -5.48 15.12
CA GLY A 104 -5.95 -4.18 15.20
C GLY A 104 -6.90 -3.05 14.85
N HIS A 105 -6.40 -1.82 14.84
CA HIS A 105 -7.15 -0.67 14.35
C HIS A 105 -7.48 -0.85 12.87
N PRO A 106 -8.73 -0.56 12.45
CA PRO A 106 -9.11 -0.68 11.04
C PRO A 106 -8.27 0.25 10.17
N ILE A 107 -7.75 -0.27 9.07
CA ILE A 107 -7.14 0.54 8.02
C ILE A 107 -8.15 0.72 6.91
N ARG A 108 -8.41 1.98 6.55
CA ARG A 108 -9.24 2.32 5.39
C ARG A 108 -8.52 3.27 4.47
N THR A 109 -8.93 3.22 3.21
CA THR A 109 -8.58 4.21 2.19
C THR A 109 -9.82 4.61 1.42
N THR A 110 -9.81 5.77 0.78
CA THR A 110 -10.89 6.10 -0.15
C THR A 110 -10.64 5.48 -1.51
N ILE A 111 -11.70 5.30 -2.29
CA ILE A 111 -11.59 4.90 -3.71
C ILE A 111 -10.71 5.91 -4.47
N SER A 112 -10.90 7.21 -4.20
CA SER A 112 -10.06 8.28 -4.79
C SER A 112 -8.58 8.12 -4.44
N ASP A 113 -8.26 7.78 -3.18
CA ASP A 113 -6.86 7.61 -2.74
C ASP A 113 -6.22 6.34 -3.30
N MET A 114 -6.98 5.25 -3.45
CA MET A 114 -6.50 4.05 -4.14
C MET A 114 -6.15 4.33 -5.60
N GLY A 115 -6.95 5.10 -6.29
CA GLY A 115 -6.80 5.43 -7.70
C GLY A 115 -7.09 4.26 -8.66
N PRO A 116 -7.31 4.58 -9.94
CA PRO A 116 -7.81 3.58 -10.90
C PRO A 116 -6.78 2.48 -11.25
N LEU A 117 -5.48 2.76 -11.15
CA LEU A 117 -4.44 1.78 -11.49
C LEU A 117 -4.39 0.63 -10.48
N LEU A 118 -4.31 0.96 -9.19
CA LEU A 118 -4.27 -0.06 -8.12
C LEU A 118 -5.63 -0.74 -7.98
N LEU A 119 -6.72 0.02 -8.13
CA LEU A 119 -8.05 -0.54 -8.11
C LEU A 119 -8.30 -1.50 -9.28
N GLY A 120 -7.81 -1.18 -10.49
CA GLY A 120 -7.88 -2.07 -11.65
C GLY A 120 -7.19 -3.42 -11.41
N ARG A 121 -6.04 -3.40 -10.72
CA ARG A 121 -5.35 -4.62 -10.28
C ARG A 121 -6.17 -5.37 -9.22
N LEU A 122 -6.70 -4.67 -8.23
CA LEU A 122 -7.50 -5.27 -7.16
C LEU A 122 -8.73 -6.00 -7.72
N LEU A 123 -9.36 -5.39 -8.72
CA LEU A 123 -10.55 -5.90 -9.40
C LEU A 123 -10.24 -6.97 -10.47
N ASP A 124 -8.97 -7.22 -10.80
CA ASP A 124 -8.56 -8.16 -11.85
C ASP A 124 -9.18 -7.87 -13.22
N ILE A 125 -9.23 -6.60 -13.60
CA ILE A 125 -9.80 -6.14 -14.87
C ILE A 125 -8.71 -5.92 -15.91
N ASN A 126 -9.08 -6.11 -17.19
CA ASN A 126 -8.15 -5.95 -18.31
C ASN A 126 -7.88 -4.47 -18.65
N GLU A 127 -6.93 -4.23 -19.58
CA GLU A 127 -6.52 -2.87 -19.98
C GLU A 127 -7.68 -2.02 -20.51
N THR A 128 -8.60 -2.61 -21.31
CA THR A 128 -9.78 -1.89 -21.83
C THR A 128 -10.72 -1.46 -20.70
N GLN A 129 -10.95 -2.34 -19.73
CA GLN A 129 -11.78 -2.06 -18.55
C GLN A 129 -11.09 -1.05 -17.64
N THR A 130 -9.77 -1.16 -17.47
CA THR A 130 -8.96 -0.16 -16.73
C THR A 130 -9.04 1.21 -17.41
N GLY A 131 -9.06 1.25 -18.75
CA GLY A 131 -9.30 2.49 -19.50
C GLY A 131 -10.66 3.12 -19.18
N VAL A 132 -11.72 2.31 -19.13
CA VAL A 132 -13.06 2.79 -18.73
C VAL A 132 -13.06 3.25 -17.27
N LEU A 133 -12.40 2.54 -16.38
CA LEU A 133 -12.27 2.93 -14.98
C LEU A 133 -11.58 4.29 -14.84
N ASN A 134 -10.48 4.53 -15.59
CA ASN A 134 -9.81 5.83 -15.65
C ASN A 134 -10.77 6.96 -16.08
N LEU A 135 -11.63 6.70 -17.09
CA LEU A 135 -12.63 7.68 -17.53
C LEU A 135 -13.66 7.97 -16.42
N VAL A 136 -14.12 6.95 -15.69
CA VAL A 136 -15.05 7.12 -14.56
C VAL A 136 -14.45 8.02 -13.48
N PHE A 137 -13.18 7.82 -13.11
CA PHE A 137 -12.48 8.69 -12.16
C PHE A 137 -12.36 10.12 -12.71
N LYS A 138 -11.97 10.28 -13.98
CA LYS A 138 -11.86 11.60 -14.61
C LYS A 138 -13.18 12.35 -14.61
N ILE A 139 -14.28 11.67 -14.97
CA ILE A 139 -15.63 12.27 -14.95
C ILE A 139 -16.04 12.63 -13.52
N ALA A 140 -15.72 11.81 -12.52
CA ALA A 140 -15.99 12.11 -11.13
C ALA A 140 -15.24 13.37 -10.67
N ASP A 141 -13.95 13.48 -10.99
CA ASP A 141 -13.09 14.64 -10.66
C ASP A 141 -13.62 15.92 -11.33
N ASP A 142 -13.96 15.86 -12.63
CA ASP A 142 -14.45 17.02 -13.40
C ASP A 142 -15.82 17.51 -12.89
N ASN A 143 -16.61 16.64 -12.25
CA ASN A 143 -17.89 16.97 -11.66
C ASN A 143 -17.85 17.16 -10.13
N ALA A 144 -16.67 17.17 -9.51
CA ALA A 144 -16.46 17.28 -8.06
C ALA A 144 -17.24 16.23 -7.24
N LEU A 145 -17.40 15.01 -7.78
CA LEU A 145 -18.05 13.88 -7.13
C LEU A 145 -17.01 13.07 -6.37
N LEU A 146 -17.10 13.05 -5.05
CA LEU A 146 -16.18 12.33 -4.19
C LEU A 146 -16.40 10.83 -4.29
N LEU A 147 -15.33 10.07 -4.53
CA LEU A 147 -15.32 8.61 -4.50
C LEU A 147 -14.69 8.13 -3.20
N LEU A 148 -15.48 7.97 -2.16
CA LEU A 148 -15.02 7.62 -0.83
C LEU A 148 -15.05 6.11 -0.61
N ASP A 149 -16.13 5.46 -1.00
CA ASP A 149 -16.36 4.03 -0.79
C ASP A 149 -16.82 3.29 -2.05
N LEU A 150 -17.14 2.00 -1.90
CA LEU A 150 -17.61 1.17 -3.03
C LEU A 150 -18.96 1.61 -3.57
N LYS A 151 -19.85 2.16 -2.73
CA LYS A 151 -21.19 2.65 -3.16
C LYS A 151 -21.03 3.82 -4.13
N ASP A 152 -20.08 4.71 -3.87
CA ASP A 152 -19.78 5.83 -4.74
C ASP A 152 -19.35 5.39 -6.13
N LEU A 153 -18.39 4.45 -6.18
CA LEU A 153 -17.91 3.94 -7.45
C LEU A 153 -18.98 3.18 -8.21
N GLN A 154 -19.82 2.40 -7.52
CA GLN A 154 -20.97 1.71 -8.14
C GLN A 154 -21.98 2.72 -8.72
N ALA A 155 -22.28 3.79 -7.97
CA ALA A 155 -23.17 4.86 -8.44
C ALA A 155 -22.59 5.61 -9.64
N MET A 156 -21.28 5.91 -9.62
CA MET A 156 -20.59 6.55 -10.74
C MET A 156 -20.56 5.67 -11.99
N LEU A 157 -20.25 4.37 -11.85
CA LEU A 157 -20.29 3.43 -12.97
C LEU A 157 -21.65 3.34 -13.61
N LYS A 158 -22.71 3.32 -12.78
CA LYS A 158 -24.10 3.36 -13.27
C LYS A 158 -24.37 4.67 -13.99
N TYR A 159 -24.05 5.81 -13.39
CA TYR A 159 -24.27 7.13 -13.97
C TYR A 159 -23.55 7.30 -15.31
N VAL A 160 -22.30 6.89 -15.40
CA VAL A 160 -21.52 6.95 -16.64
C VAL A 160 -22.06 5.97 -17.68
N GLY A 161 -22.51 4.79 -17.29
CA GLY A 161 -23.11 3.81 -18.19
C GLY A 161 -24.45 4.29 -18.77
N ASP A 162 -25.32 4.87 -17.93
CA ASP A 162 -26.64 5.38 -18.33
C ASP A 162 -26.51 6.62 -19.25
N ASN A 163 -25.45 7.42 -19.10
CA ASN A 163 -25.19 8.63 -19.88
C ASN A 163 -23.98 8.48 -20.84
N ALA A 164 -23.62 7.26 -21.22
CA ALA A 164 -22.41 6.99 -22.03
C ALA A 164 -22.32 7.79 -23.34
N ARG A 165 -23.48 8.08 -23.97
CA ARG A 165 -23.56 8.87 -25.21
C ARG A 165 -23.11 10.31 -25.01
N ASP A 166 -23.45 10.91 -23.89
CA ASP A 166 -23.13 12.31 -23.58
C ASP A 166 -21.61 12.46 -23.33
N PHE A 167 -21.00 11.43 -22.77
CA PHE A 167 -19.56 11.39 -22.46
C PHE A 167 -18.68 10.99 -23.65
N THR A 168 -19.24 10.30 -24.68
CA THR A 168 -18.44 9.73 -25.77
C THR A 168 -17.63 10.79 -26.55
N THR A 169 -18.20 11.98 -26.73
CA THR A 169 -17.54 13.06 -27.51
C THR A 169 -16.31 13.64 -26.77
N GLU A 170 -16.37 13.72 -25.46
CA GLU A 170 -15.35 14.35 -24.62
C GLU A 170 -14.32 13.34 -24.09
N TYR A 171 -14.79 12.16 -23.67
CA TYR A 171 -13.95 11.18 -22.97
C TYR A 171 -13.69 9.91 -23.79
N GLY A 172 -14.33 9.74 -24.95
CA GLY A 172 -14.18 8.57 -25.79
C GLY A 172 -15.24 7.48 -25.54
N ASN A 173 -15.09 6.35 -26.22
CA ASN A 173 -16.11 5.29 -26.22
C ASN A 173 -16.15 4.54 -24.87
N ILE A 174 -17.32 4.49 -24.26
CA ILE A 174 -17.60 3.80 -23.02
C ILE A 174 -18.50 2.59 -23.31
N SER A 175 -17.93 1.40 -23.20
CA SER A 175 -18.62 0.15 -23.50
C SER A 175 -19.48 -0.30 -22.31
N ALA A 176 -20.75 -0.58 -22.53
CA ALA A 176 -21.63 -1.19 -21.54
C ALA A 176 -21.10 -2.55 -21.03
N ALA A 177 -20.42 -3.32 -21.90
CA ALA A 177 -19.80 -4.58 -21.52
C ALA A 177 -18.67 -4.36 -20.48
N SER A 178 -17.85 -3.31 -20.66
CA SER A 178 -16.79 -2.96 -19.71
C SER A 178 -17.36 -2.48 -18.38
N ILE A 179 -18.38 -1.62 -18.39
CA ILE A 179 -19.08 -1.18 -17.17
C ILE A 179 -19.62 -2.42 -16.41
N GLY A 180 -20.34 -3.31 -17.09
CA GLY A 180 -20.87 -4.52 -16.46
C GLY A 180 -19.80 -5.47 -15.91
N ALA A 181 -18.63 -5.54 -16.56
CA ALA A 181 -17.51 -6.32 -16.05
C ALA A 181 -16.91 -5.72 -14.76
N ILE A 182 -16.73 -4.41 -14.72
CA ILE A 182 -16.23 -3.70 -13.53
C ILE A 182 -17.21 -3.84 -12.37
N GLN A 183 -18.52 -3.68 -12.62
CA GLN A 183 -19.56 -3.86 -11.60
C GLN A 183 -19.54 -5.26 -10.99
N ARG A 184 -19.40 -6.32 -11.81
CA ARG A 184 -19.30 -7.70 -11.29
C ARG A 184 -18.04 -7.89 -10.44
N ALA A 185 -16.90 -7.32 -10.85
CA ALA A 185 -15.66 -7.39 -10.08
C ALA A 185 -15.81 -6.66 -8.72
N LEU A 186 -16.49 -5.50 -8.70
CA LEU A 186 -16.79 -4.79 -7.46
C LEU A 186 -17.70 -5.59 -6.51
N MET A 187 -18.74 -6.27 -7.03
CA MET A 187 -19.57 -7.16 -6.22
C MET A 187 -18.75 -8.31 -5.59
N THR A 188 -17.82 -8.86 -6.34
CA THR A 188 -16.92 -9.90 -5.82
C THR A 188 -16.01 -9.34 -4.72
N LEU A 189 -15.47 -8.15 -4.91
CA LEU A 189 -14.63 -7.48 -3.91
C LEU A 189 -15.42 -7.17 -2.62
N GLU A 190 -16.65 -6.69 -2.75
CA GLU A 190 -17.56 -6.42 -1.63
C GLU A 190 -17.82 -7.70 -0.81
N GLN A 191 -18.11 -8.83 -1.49
CA GLN A 191 -18.27 -10.14 -0.84
C GLN A 191 -17.01 -10.64 -0.10
N GLN A 192 -15.84 -10.17 -0.51
CA GLN A 192 -14.56 -10.44 0.13
C GLN A 192 -14.23 -9.48 1.29
N GLY A 193 -15.15 -8.59 1.65
CA GLY A 193 -14.98 -7.61 2.73
C GLY A 193 -14.33 -6.29 2.27
N GLY A 194 -14.32 -6.01 0.98
CA GLY A 194 -13.83 -4.74 0.44
C GLY A 194 -14.58 -3.51 0.95
N ASP A 195 -15.83 -3.67 1.37
CA ASP A 195 -16.64 -2.66 2.04
C ASP A 195 -16.03 -2.16 3.36
N ARG A 196 -15.24 -2.98 4.03
CA ARG A 196 -14.53 -2.61 5.26
C ARG A 196 -13.23 -1.86 5.00
N PHE A 197 -12.64 -2.07 3.83
CA PHE A 197 -11.38 -1.45 3.46
C PHE A 197 -11.55 -0.06 2.84
N PHE A 198 -12.66 0.17 2.11
CA PHE A 198 -12.93 1.47 1.51
C PHE A 198 -13.89 2.30 2.35
N GLY A 199 -13.52 3.56 2.60
CA GLY A 199 -14.30 4.52 3.37
C GLY A 199 -13.48 5.42 4.26
N GLU A 200 -14.16 6.16 5.11
CA GLU A 200 -13.55 7.09 6.06
C GLU A 200 -13.79 6.64 7.51
N PRO A 201 -12.90 7.02 8.47
CA PRO A 201 -11.68 7.79 8.24
C PRO A 201 -10.61 6.99 7.51
N ALA A 202 -10.01 7.61 6.48
CA ALA A 202 -8.85 7.05 5.80
C ALA A 202 -7.63 7.07 6.72
N LEU A 203 -6.68 6.14 6.47
CA LEU A 203 -5.43 6.08 7.21
C LEU A 203 -4.66 7.40 7.10
N ASP A 204 -4.27 7.93 8.25
CA ASP A 204 -3.37 9.06 8.36
C ASP A 204 -1.94 8.53 8.60
N LEU A 205 -1.03 8.81 7.68
CA LEU A 205 0.35 8.32 7.78
C LEU A 205 1.09 8.89 8.99
N ASP A 206 0.72 10.07 9.47
CA ASP A 206 1.33 10.65 10.66
C ASP A 206 1.11 9.77 11.90
N ASP A 207 0.03 8.99 11.96
CA ASP A 207 -0.20 8.04 13.03
C ASP A 207 0.75 6.83 12.99
N MET A 208 1.30 6.51 11.82
CA MET A 208 2.32 5.46 11.68
C MET A 208 3.74 6.00 11.90
N ILE A 209 3.98 7.28 11.52
CA ILE A 209 5.33 7.90 11.51
C ILE A 209 5.56 8.69 12.79
N ARG A 210 5.31 8.07 13.94
CA ARG A 210 5.46 8.73 15.24
C ARG A 210 6.40 7.98 16.15
N THR A 211 6.85 8.67 17.19
CA THR A 211 7.57 8.07 18.32
C THR A 211 6.70 8.05 19.57
N ASP A 212 7.03 7.20 20.51
CA ASP A 212 6.44 7.20 21.84
C ASP A 212 7.02 8.36 22.70
N VAL A 213 6.52 8.51 23.92
CA VAL A 213 6.97 9.54 24.87
C VAL A 213 8.44 9.40 25.27
N SER A 214 9.05 8.24 25.07
CA SER A 214 10.49 8.00 25.34
C SER A 214 11.36 8.27 24.10
N GLY A 215 10.77 8.68 22.97
CA GLY A 215 11.46 8.93 21.72
C GLY A 215 11.73 7.69 20.88
N ARG A 216 11.18 6.51 21.23
CA ARG A 216 11.29 5.29 20.42
C ARG A 216 10.29 5.30 19.29
N GLY A 217 10.71 4.83 18.10
CA GLY A 217 9.83 4.72 16.93
C GLY A 217 8.72 3.69 17.13
N MET A 218 7.51 4.00 16.69
CA MET A 218 6.41 3.05 16.73
C MET A 218 6.67 1.87 15.79
N VAL A 219 6.39 0.66 16.27
CA VAL A 219 6.37 -0.56 15.45
C VAL A 219 4.94 -0.81 15.03
N ASN A 220 4.63 -0.51 13.77
CA ASN A 220 3.32 -0.71 13.19
C ASN A 220 3.23 -2.14 12.65
N ILE A 221 2.33 -2.96 13.17
CA ILE A 221 2.15 -4.35 12.76
C ILE A 221 0.79 -4.52 12.12
N LEU A 222 0.79 -4.89 10.85
CA LEU A 222 -0.42 -5.30 10.13
C LEU A 222 -0.70 -6.78 10.39
N ALA A 223 -1.85 -7.11 10.97
CA ALA A 223 -2.35 -8.48 11.02
C ALA A 223 -2.72 -8.92 9.59
N ALA A 224 -1.90 -9.76 8.97
CA ALA A 224 -2.03 -10.13 7.58
C ALA A 224 -2.46 -11.59 7.35
N ASP A 225 -2.69 -12.36 8.41
CA ASP A 225 -3.08 -13.78 8.36
C ASP A 225 -4.36 -14.04 7.56
N ARG A 226 -5.38 -13.20 7.70
CA ARG A 226 -6.62 -13.29 6.93
C ARG A 226 -6.51 -12.73 5.52
N ILE A 227 -5.86 -11.58 5.36
CA ILE A 227 -5.73 -10.93 4.06
C ILE A 227 -4.88 -11.77 3.10
N MET A 228 -4.01 -12.63 3.60
CA MET A 228 -3.24 -13.60 2.82
C MET A 228 -4.10 -14.67 2.11
N GLN A 229 -5.36 -14.85 2.51
CA GLN A 229 -6.32 -15.66 1.75
C GLN A 229 -6.66 -15.01 0.40
N SER A 230 -6.40 -13.71 0.27
CA SER A 230 -6.51 -12.94 -0.98
C SER A 230 -5.18 -12.23 -1.28
N PRO A 231 -4.17 -12.93 -1.84
CA PRO A 231 -2.82 -12.37 -2.07
C PRO A 231 -2.83 -11.08 -2.87
N ARG A 232 -3.79 -10.92 -3.78
CA ARG A 232 -3.98 -9.71 -4.59
C ARG A 232 -4.38 -8.51 -3.73
N VAL A 233 -5.28 -8.70 -2.77
CA VAL A 233 -5.69 -7.64 -1.82
C VAL A 233 -4.50 -7.23 -0.97
N TYR A 234 -3.76 -8.19 -0.42
CA TYR A 234 -2.54 -7.95 0.35
C TYR A 234 -1.51 -7.13 -0.44
N ALA A 235 -1.16 -7.59 -1.64
CA ALA A 235 -0.19 -6.91 -2.48
C ALA A 235 -0.64 -5.49 -2.86
N THR A 236 -1.92 -5.31 -3.22
CA THR A 236 -2.46 -4.01 -3.60
C THR A 236 -2.47 -3.04 -2.42
N PHE A 237 -2.83 -3.51 -1.23
CA PHE A 237 -2.77 -2.71 -0.01
C PHE A 237 -1.34 -2.22 0.29
N LEU A 238 -0.36 -3.11 0.26
CA LEU A 238 1.03 -2.73 0.53
C LEU A 238 1.59 -1.76 -0.51
N LEU A 239 1.21 -1.93 -1.77
CA LEU A 239 1.61 -0.99 -2.83
C LEU A 239 0.93 0.37 -2.69
N TRP A 240 -0.35 0.39 -2.31
CA TRP A 240 -1.05 1.62 -1.99
C TRP A 240 -0.34 2.35 -0.84
N LEU A 241 -0.05 1.67 0.27
CA LEU A 241 0.62 2.26 1.42
C LEU A 241 2.01 2.82 1.05
N LEU A 242 2.77 2.09 0.22
CA LEU A 242 4.06 2.56 -0.28
C LEU A 242 3.91 3.81 -1.19
N ALA A 243 2.87 3.87 -2.01
CA ALA A 243 2.57 5.02 -2.86
C ALA A 243 2.17 6.24 -2.01
N GLU A 244 1.35 6.05 -0.98
CA GLU A 244 0.97 7.12 -0.04
C GLU A 244 2.19 7.69 0.70
N LEU A 245 3.10 6.84 1.17
CA LEU A 245 4.37 7.27 1.78
C LEU A 245 5.19 8.12 0.80
N PHE A 246 5.25 7.71 -0.47
CA PHE A 246 5.98 8.45 -1.49
C PHE A 246 5.34 9.81 -1.81
N GLU A 247 4.01 9.88 -1.86
CA GLU A 247 3.28 11.11 -2.19
C GLU A 247 3.26 12.12 -1.04
N GLN A 248 3.03 11.65 0.19
CA GLN A 248 2.80 12.54 1.33
C GLN A 248 4.08 13.00 2.02
N LEU A 249 5.14 12.19 2.02
CA LEU A 249 6.37 12.56 2.69
C LEU A 249 7.14 13.65 1.95
N PRO A 250 7.66 14.67 2.65
CA PRO A 250 8.54 15.66 2.06
C PRO A 250 9.91 15.07 1.73
N GLU A 251 10.61 15.66 0.75
CA GLU A 251 12.00 15.32 0.48
C GLU A 251 12.86 15.50 1.74
N ALA A 252 13.64 14.48 2.09
CA ALA A 252 14.43 14.44 3.32
C ALA A 252 15.93 14.53 3.07
N GLY A 253 16.38 14.21 1.85
CA GLY A 253 17.79 14.07 1.55
C GLY A 253 18.47 12.90 2.30
N ASP A 254 19.79 12.92 2.37
CA ASP A 254 20.60 11.92 3.10
C ASP A 254 20.70 12.33 4.58
N GLY A 255 19.88 11.74 5.43
CA GLY A 255 19.85 11.95 6.87
C GLY A 255 20.73 10.96 7.64
N GLU A 256 20.96 11.20 8.94
CA GLU A 256 21.71 10.28 9.82
C GLU A 256 20.98 8.96 10.07
N LYS A 257 19.65 8.94 9.89
CA LYS A 257 18.77 7.76 9.99
C LYS A 257 17.55 7.94 9.10
N PRO A 258 16.88 6.85 8.69
CA PRO A 258 15.63 6.97 7.92
C PRO A 258 14.53 7.61 8.76
N LYS A 259 13.54 8.20 8.10
CA LYS A 259 12.31 8.69 8.72
C LYS A 259 11.33 7.55 9.00
N PHE A 260 11.35 6.53 8.17
CA PHE A 260 10.47 5.37 8.24
C PHE A 260 11.13 4.16 7.58
N VAL A 261 10.87 2.95 8.09
CA VAL A 261 11.32 1.71 7.45
C VAL A 261 10.15 0.79 7.20
N PHE A 262 10.01 0.36 5.96
CA PHE A 262 8.93 -0.48 5.49
C PHE A 262 9.45 -1.88 5.18
N PHE A 263 8.85 -2.92 5.79
CA PHE A 263 9.19 -4.31 5.56
C PHE A 263 8.07 -5.02 4.81
N PHE A 264 8.36 -5.49 3.61
CA PHE A 264 7.48 -6.31 2.80
C PHE A 264 7.76 -7.79 3.05
N ASP A 265 6.95 -8.44 3.89
CA ASP A 265 7.02 -9.89 4.00
C ASP A 265 6.30 -10.57 2.83
N GLU A 266 6.78 -11.77 2.46
CA GLU A 266 6.37 -12.51 1.26
C GLU A 266 6.35 -11.64 -0.01
N ALA A 267 7.45 -10.89 -0.21
CA ALA A 267 7.56 -9.86 -1.26
C ALA A 267 7.28 -10.38 -2.69
N HIS A 268 7.40 -11.68 -2.93
CA HIS A 268 7.05 -12.29 -4.22
C HIS A 268 5.60 -12.00 -4.65
N LEU A 269 4.67 -11.79 -3.70
CA LEU A 269 3.28 -11.49 -4.00
C LEU A 269 3.07 -10.11 -4.65
N LEU A 270 4.00 -9.18 -4.44
CA LEU A 270 3.94 -7.86 -5.08
C LEU A 270 4.17 -7.94 -6.59
N PHE A 271 4.99 -8.91 -7.01
CA PHE A 271 5.49 -9.02 -8.38
C PHE A 271 4.78 -10.10 -9.18
N ASN A 272 4.25 -11.14 -8.53
CA ASN A 272 3.53 -12.21 -9.18
C ASN A 272 2.27 -11.69 -9.89
N GLU A 273 2.12 -12.06 -11.17
CA GLU A 273 0.97 -11.69 -12.02
C GLU A 273 0.71 -10.18 -12.12
N ALA A 274 1.70 -9.36 -11.74
CA ALA A 274 1.56 -7.91 -11.81
C ALA A 274 1.66 -7.43 -13.27
N PRO A 275 0.72 -6.58 -13.75
CA PRO A 275 0.82 -5.97 -15.07
C PRO A 275 2.13 -5.17 -15.21
N LYS A 276 2.69 -5.13 -16.43
CA LYS A 276 3.96 -4.45 -16.70
C LYS A 276 3.98 -2.99 -16.23
N ALA A 277 2.90 -2.24 -16.47
CA ALA A 277 2.77 -0.87 -16.02
C ALA A 277 2.87 -0.71 -14.50
N LEU A 278 2.39 -1.70 -13.74
CA LEU A 278 2.48 -1.71 -12.30
C LEU A 278 3.90 -2.06 -11.82
N LEU A 279 4.57 -3.03 -12.44
CA LEU A 279 5.97 -3.36 -12.16
C LEU A 279 6.88 -2.14 -12.35
N GLU A 280 6.70 -1.40 -13.45
CA GLU A 280 7.42 -0.15 -13.72
C GLU A 280 7.16 0.92 -12.64
N LYS A 281 5.92 0.99 -12.11
CA LYS A 281 5.59 1.89 -11.00
C LYS A 281 6.25 1.48 -9.69
N ILE A 282 6.22 0.19 -9.34
CA ILE A 282 6.89 -0.32 -8.15
C ILE A 282 8.40 0.00 -8.20
N GLU A 283 9.04 -0.29 -9.34
CA GLU A 283 10.44 0.02 -9.56
C GLU A 283 10.72 1.52 -9.38
N GLN A 284 9.90 2.37 -9.98
CA GLN A 284 10.03 3.81 -9.88
C GLN A 284 9.88 4.29 -8.43
N VAL A 285 8.86 3.82 -7.71
CA VAL A 285 8.63 4.23 -6.31
C VAL A 285 9.78 3.75 -5.44
N VAL A 286 10.20 2.49 -5.53
CA VAL A 286 11.33 1.96 -4.75
C VAL A 286 12.60 2.77 -5.01
N ARG A 287 12.88 3.14 -6.26
CA ARG A 287 14.06 3.96 -6.60
C ARG A 287 14.00 5.36 -6.01
N LEU A 288 12.82 5.99 -6.00
CA LEU A 288 12.65 7.40 -5.63
C LEU A 288 12.35 7.62 -4.15
N ILE A 289 11.71 6.67 -3.46
CA ILE A 289 11.26 6.85 -2.08
C ILE A 289 12.43 7.04 -1.09
N ARG A 290 13.63 6.67 -1.51
CA ARG A 290 14.85 6.96 -0.77
C ARG A 290 15.01 8.45 -0.47
N SER A 291 14.69 9.34 -1.42
CA SER A 291 14.76 10.78 -1.24
C SER A 291 13.81 11.32 -0.17
N LYS A 292 12.77 10.55 0.15
CA LYS A 292 11.82 10.82 1.24
C LYS A 292 12.34 10.32 2.60
N GLY A 293 13.52 9.70 2.64
CA GLY A 293 14.10 9.10 3.85
C GLY A 293 13.45 7.78 4.26
N VAL A 294 12.79 7.07 3.34
CA VAL A 294 12.16 5.78 3.62
C VAL A 294 13.08 4.63 3.20
N GLY A 295 13.34 3.70 4.13
CA GLY A 295 13.98 2.43 3.84
C GLY A 295 12.94 1.37 3.48
N VAL A 296 13.16 0.60 2.42
CA VAL A 296 12.29 -0.50 2.00
C VAL A 296 13.08 -1.80 2.04
N TYR A 297 12.56 -2.78 2.78
CA TYR A 297 13.17 -4.10 2.92
C TYR A 297 12.21 -5.17 2.42
N PHE A 298 12.66 -5.95 1.45
CA PHE A 298 11.91 -7.08 0.94
C PHE A 298 12.33 -8.36 1.64
N ILE A 299 11.35 -9.11 2.13
CA ILE A 299 11.54 -10.43 2.73
C ILE A 299 10.94 -11.46 1.79
N THR A 300 11.74 -12.44 1.36
CA THR A 300 11.29 -13.49 0.42
C THR A 300 11.94 -14.82 0.71
N GLN A 301 11.34 -15.87 0.23
CA GLN A 301 11.92 -17.22 0.29
C GLN A 301 12.93 -17.46 -0.81
N ASN A 302 12.82 -16.75 -1.94
CA ASN A 302 13.69 -16.91 -3.09
C ASN A 302 14.06 -15.53 -3.69
N PRO A 303 15.37 -15.17 -3.78
CA PRO A 303 15.79 -13.90 -4.36
C PRO A 303 15.33 -13.71 -5.82
N LEU A 304 15.14 -14.79 -6.59
CA LEU A 304 14.67 -14.74 -7.98
C LEU A 304 13.20 -14.28 -8.13
N ASP A 305 12.46 -14.22 -7.05
CA ASP A 305 11.07 -13.75 -7.08
C ASP A 305 10.96 -12.23 -7.19
N ILE A 306 12.08 -11.52 -6.99
CA ILE A 306 12.16 -10.05 -7.11
C ILE A 306 12.76 -9.69 -8.47
N PRO A 307 12.12 -8.81 -9.26
CA PRO A 307 12.67 -8.35 -10.54
C PRO A 307 14.06 -7.73 -10.39
N ASP A 308 14.94 -7.99 -11.35
CA ASP A 308 16.34 -7.52 -11.34
C ASP A 308 16.45 -6.01 -11.17
N ALA A 309 15.54 -5.24 -11.76
CA ALA A 309 15.50 -3.78 -11.66
C ALA A 309 15.26 -3.29 -10.22
N VAL A 310 14.40 -4.00 -9.46
CA VAL A 310 14.16 -3.74 -8.04
C VAL A 310 15.33 -4.27 -7.22
N LEU A 311 15.79 -5.49 -7.50
CA LEU A 311 16.90 -6.15 -6.79
C LEU A 311 18.18 -5.30 -6.83
N ALA A 312 18.41 -4.57 -7.92
CA ALA A 312 19.55 -3.65 -8.09
C ALA A 312 19.51 -2.44 -7.14
N GLN A 313 18.33 -2.10 -6.57
CA GLN A 313 18.17 -1.01 -5.62
C GLN A 313 18.42 -1.43 -4.16
N LEU A 314 18.50 -2.75 -3.89
CA LEU A 314 18.59 -3.30 -2.55
C LEU A 314 20.06 -3.44 -2.12
N GLY A 315 20.57 -2.38 -1.49
CA GLY A 315 21.99 -2.29 -1.12
C GLY A 315 22.40 -3.14 0.09
N ASN A 316 21.48 -3.35 1.04
CA ASN A 316 21.74 -4.13 2.26
C ASN A 316 21.19 -5.54 2.08
N ARG A 317 22.02 -6.57 2.25
CA ARG A 317 21.64 -7.96 1.93
C ARG A 317 21.92 -8.90 3.07
N ILE A 318 20.90 -9.69 3.43
CA ILE A 318 20.95 -10.74 4.45
C ILE A 318 20.39 -12.01 3.80
N GLN A 319 21.25 -12.99 3.56
CA GLN A 319 20.89 -14.24 2.91
C GLN A 319 21.03 -15.39 3.88
N PHE A 320 19.88 -15.94 4.28
CA PHE A 320 19.80 -17.20 5.02
C PHE A 320 19.94 -18.40 4.10
N ALA A 321 19.98 -19.60 4.68
CA ALA A 321 20.10 -20.83 3.93
C ALA A 321 19.03 -20.96 2.83
N LEU A 322 19.46 -21.41 1.66
CA LEU A 322 18.58 -21.90 0.58
C LEU A 322 18.77 -23.39 0.44
N ARG A 323 17.69 -24.09 0.10
CA ARG A 323 17.75 -25.50 -0.27
C ARG A 323 18.03 -25.60 -1.77
N ALA A 324 18.86 -26.56 -2.17
CA ALA A 324 19.28 -26.74 -3.56
C ALA A 324 18.85 -28.12 -4.11
N PHE A 325 17.58 -28.50 -3.85
CA PHE A 325 17.07 -29.82 -4.22
C PHE A 325 16.70 -29.91 -5.70
N THR A 326 16.32 -28.81 -6.32
CA THR A 326 15.88 -28.78 -7.72
C THR A 326 16.83 -27.89 -8.55
N PRO A 327 16.86 -28.05 -9.91
CA PRO A 327 17.61 -27.14 -10.78
C PRO A 327 17.22 -25.67 -10.61
N ARG A 328 15.93 -25.39 -10.30
CA ARG A 328 15.45 -24.03 -10.00
C ARG A 328 16.08 -23.50 -8.71
N ASP A 329 16.16 -24.33 -7.67
CA ASP A 329 16.79 -23.95 -6.40
C ASP A 329 18.28 -23.69 -6.56
N GLN A 330 18.99 -24.53 -7.33
CA GLN A 330 20.40 -24.32 -7.66
C GLN A 330 20.64 -23.01 -8.41
N LYS A 331 19.74 -22.66 -9.35
CA LYS A 331 19.77 -21.37 -10.04
C LYS A 331 19.58 -20.22 -9.05
N ALA A 332 18.69 -20.36 -8.08
CA ALA A 332 18.47 -19.35 -7.03
C ALA A 332 19.70 -19.16 -6.15
N VAL A 333 20.36 -20.24 -5.75
CA VAL A 333 21.62 -20.17 -4.97
C VAL A 333 22.72 -19.44 -5.74
N ARG A 334 22.92 -19.77 -7.03
CA ARG A 334 23.89 -19.07 -7.89
C ARG A 334 23.55 -17.60 -8.08
N ALA A 335 22.28 -17.28 -8.34
CA ALA A 335 21.85 -15.89 -8.49
C ALA A 335 22.07 -15.10 -7.20
N ALA A 336 21.74 -15.67 -6.04
CA ALA A 336 22.04 -15.06 -4.76
C ALA A 336 23.54 -14.82 -4.58
N ALA A 337 24.36 -15.84 -4.82
CA ALA A 337 25.82 -15.77 -4.63
C ALA A 337 26.47 -14.69 -5.49
N THR A 338 26.04 -14.55 -6.76
CA THR A 338 26.60 -13.55 -7.69
C THR A 338 26.28 -12.10 -7.31
N THR A 339 25.27 -11.88 -6.48
CA THR A 339 24.86 -10.54 -6.06
C THR A 339 25.58 -10.01 -4.82
N PHE A 340 26.41 -10.83 -4.18
CA PHE A 340 27.21 -10.46 -3.03
C PHE A 340 28.63 -10.01 -3.42
N ARG A 341 29.20 -9.09 -2.63
CA ARG A 341 30.60 -8.77 -2.75
C ARG A 341 31.44 -9.98 -2.34
N SER A 342 32.28 -10.46 -3.25
CA SER A 342 33.11 -11.65 -3.04
C SER A 342 34.01 -11.54 -1.80
N ASN A 343 34.09 -12.64 -1.06
CA ASN A 343 35.06 -12.85 0.01
C ASN A 343 36.04 -13.95 -0.44
N PRO A 344 37.36 -13.64 -0.61
CA PRO A 344 38.32 -14.64 -1.06
C PRO A 344 38.48 -15.86 -0.14
N LYS A 345 38.01 -15.74 1.12
CA LYS A 345 38.08 -16.81 2.13
C LYS A 345 36.80 -17.66 2.18
N LEU A 346 35.76 -17.33 1.38
CA LEU A 346 34.44 -17.92 1.49
C LEU A 346 33.89 -18.29 0.12
N ASP A 347 33.57 -19.56 -0.06
CA ASP A 347 32.75 -20.00 -1.16
C ASP A 347 31.28 -19.68 -0.85
N ILE A 348 30.77 -18.56 -1.41
CA ILE A 348 29.44 -18.02 -1.12
C ILE A 348 28.35 -19.01 -1.55
N GLU A 349 28.48 -19.63 -2.73
CA GLU A 349 27.49 -20.57 -3.27
C GLU A 349 27.36 -21.80 -2.36
N LYS A 350 28.45 -22.38 -1.98
CA LYS A 350 28.48 -23.51 -1.06
C LYS A 350 27.97 -23.13 0.32
N THR A 351 28.40 -22.00 0.84
CA THR A 351 28.04 -21.54 2.18
C THR A 351 26.53 -21.33 2.30
N ILE A 352 25.85 -20.75 1.31
CA ILE A 352 24.39 -20.54 1.32
C ILE A 352 23.65 -21.86 1.61
N THR A 353 24.14 -22.99 1.12
CA THR A 353 23.50 -24.29 1.32
C THR A 353 23.84 -24.93 2.67
N GLU A 354 24.89 -24.46 3.34
CA GLU A 354 25.43 -25.02 4.60
C GLU A 354 25.08 -24.17 5.83
N LEU A 355 24.43 -22.99 5.67
CA LEU A 355 24.04 -22.13 6.77
C LEU A 355 23.08 -22.84 7.73
N GLY A 356 23.35 -22.72 9.04
CA GLY A 356 22.48 -23.17 10.09
C GLY A 356 21.33 -22.20 10.38
N THR A 357 20.38 -22.62 11.22
CA THR A 357 19.29 -21.74 11.68
C THR A 357 19.84 -20.54 12.46
N GLY A 358 19.47 -19.32 12.02
CA GLY A 358 19.98 -18.08 12.60
C GLY A 358 21.39 -17.73 12.18
N GLU A 359 21.91 -18.34 11.12
CA GLU A 359 23.10 -17.92 10.42
C GLU A 359 22.73 -17.35 9.05
N ALA A 360 23.42 -16.30 8.63
CA ALA A 360 23.21 -15.66 7.34
C ALA A 360 24.52 -15.18 6.73
N LEU A 361 24.56 -15.07 5.41
CA LEU A 361 25.54 -14.24 4.72
C LEU A 361 25.05 -12.80 4.76
N VAL A 362 25.88 -11.90 5.25
CA VAL A 362 25.53 -10.49 5.40
C VAL A 362 26.52 -9.63 4.62
N SER A 363 25.98 -8.70 3.83
CA SER A 363 26.71 -7.61 3.20
C SER A 363 25.86 -6.36 3.29
N THR A 364 26.25 -5.42 4.12
CA THR A 364 25.62 -4.12 4.31
C THR A 364 26.41 -3.03 3.61
N LEU A 365 25.90 -1.83 3.54
CA LEU A 365 26.63 -0.70 2.96
C LEU A 365 27.52 -0.04 4.03
N ASP A 366 28.77 0.27 3.65
CA ASP A 366 29.67 1.10 4.44
C ASP A 366 29.28 2.60 4.40
N ALA A 367 29.98 3.43 5.15
CA ALA A 367 29.74 4.87 5.20
C ALA A 367 29.86 5.60 3.85
N LYS A 368 30.52 4.99 2.86
CA LYS A 368 30.65 5.51 1.49
C LYS A 368 29.55 4.96 0.55
N GLY A 369 28.67 4.08 1.06
CA GLY A 369 27.64 3.42 0.28
C GLY A 369 28.14 2.25 -0.57
N ALA A 370 29.35 1.72 -0.30
CA ALA A 370 29.86 0.52 -0.96
C ALA A 370 29.46 -0.73 -0.15
N PRO A 371 29.10 -1.85 -0.82
CA PRO A 371 28.84 -3.10 -0.13
C PRO A 371 30.08 -3.58 0.68
N THR A 372 29.87 -4.00 1.91
CA THR A 372 30.93 -4.64 2.73
C THR A 372 31.27 -6.04 2.18
N ILE A 373 32.44 -6.55 2.51
CA ILE A 373 32.79 -7.94 2.19
C ILE A 373 31.79 -8.86 2.86
N THR A 374 31.30 -9.85 2.12
CA THR A 374 30.31 -10.80 2.60
C THR A 374 30.90 -11.75 3.64
N ASP A 375 30.26 -11.84 4.79
CA ASP A 375 30.67 -12.75 5.86
C ASP A 375 29.51 -13.63 6.35
N ARG A 376 29.87 -14.85 6.79
CA ARG A 376 28.99 -15.76 7.52
C ARG A 376 28.79 -15.22 8.93
N THR A 377 27.57 -14.77 9.21
CA THR A 377 27.20 -14.03 10.41
C THR A 377 26.22 -14.84 11.24
N ILE A 378 26.48 -14.96 12.53
CA ILE A 378 25.56 -15.45 13.54
C ILE A 378 24.64 -14.28 13.92
N ILE A 379 23.36 -14.37 13.62
CA ILE A 379 22.39 -13.29 13.86
C ILE A 379 22.12 -13.14 15.35
N ALA A 380 22.07 -11.89 15.83
CA ALA A 380 21.78 -11.55 17.22
C ALA A 380 20.34 -11.99 17.62
N PRO A 381 20.12 -12.36 18.89
CA PRO A 381 18.78 -12.64 19.38
C PRO A 381 18.02 -11.33 19.61
N PRO A 382 16.67 -11.34 19.49
CA PRO A 382 15.86 -10.18 19.81
C PRO A 382 15.74 -9.95 21.32
N GLN A 383 15.57 -8.71 21.70
CA GLN A 383 15.30 -8.31 23.09
C GLN A 383 13.84 -8.55 23.50
N SER A 384 12.95 -8.54 22.54
CA SER A 384 11.53 -8.78 22.75
C SER A 384 11.15 -10.27 22.65
N GLN A 385 9.90 -10.56 22.98
CA GLN A 385 9.37 -11.92 22.92
C GLN A 385 9.29 -12.43 21.49
N ILE A 386 9.83 -13.61 21.24
CA ILE A 386 9.65 -14.34 19.97
C ILE A 386 8.31 -15.07 20.00
N GLY A 387 7.52 -14.87 18.94
CA GLY A 387 6.20 -15.49 18.76
C GLY A 387 5.05 -14.56 19.15
N PRO A 388 3.81 -15.04 19.07
CA PRO A 388 2.63 -14.20 19.25
C PRO A 388 2.38 -13.82 20.72
N ILE A 389 1.62 -12.75 20.91
CA ILE A 389 0.99 -12.41 22.19
C ILE A 389 -0.38 -13.10 22.29
N ILE A 390 -0.87 -13.23 23.53
CA ILE A 390 -2.22 -13.76 23.78
C ILE A 390 -3.29 -12.70 23.43
N THR A 391 -4.51 -13.15 23.17
CA THR A 391 -5.63 -12.29 22.78
C THR A 391 -5.90 -11.17 23.78
N GLN A 392 -5.78 -11.42 25.07
CA GLN A 392 -5.98 -10.39 26.10
C GLN A 392 -4.96 -9.27 25.99
N GLN A 393 -3.66 -9.59 25.83
CA GLN A 393 -2.61 -8.59 25.63
C GLN A 393 -2.82 -7.77 24.34
N ARG A 394 -3.30 -8.43 23.28
CA ARG A 394 -3.66 -7.75 22.02
C ARG A 394 -4.77 -6.73 22.24
N MET A 395 -5.84 -7.10 22.93
CA MET A 395 -6.94 -6.19 23.25
C MET A 395 -6.50 -5.00 24.12
N GLU A 396 -5.62 -5.25 25.08
CA GLU A 396 -5.05 -4.20 25.94
C GLU A 396 -4.19 -3.23 25.13
N LEU A 397 -3.35 -3.71 24.19
CA LEU A 397 -2.57 -2.88 23.31
C LEU A 397 -3.46 -1.99 22.41
N ILE A 398 -4.53 -2.55 21.84
CA ILE A 398 -5.46 -1.79 21.00
C ILE A 398 -6.13 -0.68 21.84
N LYS A 399 -6.68 -1.02 23.01
CA LYS A 399 -7.39 -0.06 23.88
C LYS A 399 -6.49 1.06 24.42
N ASN A 400 -5.22 0.76 24.68
CA ASN A 400 -4.26 1.72 25.19
C ASN A 400 -3.49 2.47 24.08
N SER A 401 -3.78 2.18 22.84
CA SER A 401 -3.18 2.85 21.70
C SER A 401 -3.63 4.32 21.62
N ALA A 402 -2.70 5.21 21.26
CA ALA A 402 -3.02 6.64 21.11
C ALA A 402 -3.95 6.94 19.91
N VAL A 403 -4.20 5.96 19.03
CA VAL A 403 -5.14 6.08 17.91
C VAL A 403 -6.48 5.40 18.18
N PHE A 404 -6.66 4.83 19.38
CA PHE A 404 -7.92 4.21 19.76
C PHE A 404 -9.08 5.23 19.70
N GLY A 405 -10.17 4.86 19.06
CA GLY A 405 -11.33 5.73 18.84
C GLY A 405 -11.26 6.58 17.56
N LYS A 406 -10.08 6.69 16.91
CA LYS A 406 -9.93 7.45 15.65
C LYS A 406 -10.43 6.64 14.44
N TYR A 407 -10.14 5.35 14.40
CA TYR A 407 -10.40 4.49 13.23
C TYR A 407 -11.56 3.51 13.43
N GLU A 408 -12.00 3.26 14.64
CA GLU A 408 -13.07 2.30 14.94
C GLU A 408 -14.44 2.79 14.44
N ASN A 409 -14.67 4.10 14.45
CA ASN A 409 -15.92 4.71 14.03
C ASN A 409 -15.87 5.05 12.54
N ILE A 410 -16.84 4.55 11.77
CA ILE A 410 -17.00 4.88 10.36
C ILE A 410 -17.60 6.29 10.26
N ASN A 411 -17.04 7.11 9.38
CA ASN A 411 -17.56 8.43 9.03
C ASN A 411 -18.19 8.36 7.63
N ASP A 412 -19.53 8.41 7.58
CA ASP A 412 -20.30 8.40 6.32
C ASP A 412 -20.75 9.83 6.02
N ARG A 413 -20.07 10.51 5.13
CA ARG A 413 -20.40 11.88 4.70
C ARG A 413 -20.94 11.89 3.28
N GLU A 414 -21.63 12.96 2.90
CA GLU A 414 -22.16 13.14 1.57
C GLU A 414 -21.09 12.99 0.48
N SER A 415 -21.36 12.13 -0.48
CA SER A 415 -20.41 11.68 -1.50
C SER A 415 -21.09 11.54 -2.87
N ALA A 416 -20.44 10.92 -3.84
CA ALA A 416 -20.98 10.72 -5.17
C ALA A 416 -22.32 9.96 -5.16
N TYR A 417 -22.49 8.98 -4.28
CA TYR A 417 -23.70 8.18 -4.18
C TYR A 417 -24.93 9.04 -3.84
N GLU A 418 -24.86 9.85 -2.78
CA GLU A 418 -25.96 10.70 -2.33
C GLU A 418 -26.31 11.75 -3.38
N LEU A 419 -25.31 12.44 -3.93
CA LEU A 419 -25.49 13.47 -4.94
C LEU A 419 -26.12 12.94 -6.23
N LEU A 420 -25.68 11.78 -6.72
CA LEU A 420 -26.23 11.15 -7.92
C LEU A 420 -27.64 10.61 -7.67
N LYS A 421 -27.93 10.08 -6.49
CA LYS A 421 -29.27 9.62 -6.11
C LYS A 421 -30.25 10.78 -6.04
N GLU A 422 -29.84 11.91 -5.45
CA GLU A 422 -30.66 13.12 -5.42
C GLU A 422 -30.93 13.67 -6.84
N LYS A 423 -29.89 13.71 -7.70
CA LYS A 423 -30.04 14.12 -9.11
C LYS A 423 -31.03 13.24 -9.87
N ALA A 424 -30.96 11.92 -9.68
CA ALA A 424 -31.88 10.98 -10.30
C ALA A 424 -33.31 11.18 -9.81
N HIS A 425 -33.48 11.41 -8.50
CA HIS A 425 -34.82 11.69 -7.92
C HIS A 425 -35.43 12.99 -8.44
N ARG A 426 -34.63 14.06 -8.52
CA ARG A 426 -35.07 15.34 -9.10
C ARG A 426 -35.47 15.18 -10.58
N ALA A 427 -34.72 14.42 -11.37
CA ALA A 427 -35.02 14.14 -12.77
C ALA A 427 -36.35 13.35 -12.92
N ALA A 428 -36.56 12.36 -12.03
CA ALA A 428 -37.80 11.57 -12.04
C ALA A 428 -39.04 12.40 -11.63
N THR A 429 -38.88 13.34 -10.70
CA THR A 429 -39.99 14.23 -10.26
C THR A 429 -40.25 15.38 -11.22
N ALA A 430 -39.27 15.78 -12.04
CA ALA A 430 -39.41 16.81 -13.07
C ALA A 430 -40.03 16.30 -14.38
N SER A 431 -40.27 14.99 -14.54
CA SER A 431 -41.00 14.44 -15.68
C SER A 431 -42.48 14.85 -15.58
N PRO A 432 -43.09 15.45 -16.63
CA PRO A 432 -44.46 15.88 -16.58
C PRO A 432 -45.38 14.69 -16.31
N GLN A 433 -46.18 14.77 -15.25
CA GLN A 433 -47.34 13.88 -15.12
C GLN A 433 -48.22 14.06 -16.37
N VAL A 434 -48.27 13.04 -17.22
CA VAL A 434 -49.27 12.97 -18.26
C VAL A 434 -50.61 12.82 -17.52
N ILE A 435 -51.31 13.94 -17.33
CA ILE A 435 -52.70 13.95 -16.86
C ILE A 435 -53.50 13.31 -18.00
N PHE A 436 -53.91 12.07 -17.80
CA PHE A 436 -54.92 11.46 -18.66
C PHE A 436 -56.22 12.27 -18.48
N GLY A 437 -56.36 13.29 -19.31
CA GLY A 437 -57.64 13.99 -19.47
C GLY A 437 -58.63 13.11 -20.24
N ASP A 438 -59.83 13.12 -19.74
CA ASP A 438 -61.02 12.43 -20.13
C ASP A 438 -61.23 12.37 -21.66
N TYR A 439 -61.51 11.18 -22.21
CA TYR A 439 -61.77 10.94 -23.63
C TYR A 439 -63.16 11.40 -24.03
N GLY A 440 -63.30 12.61 -24.59
CA GLY A 440 -64.41 13.02 -25.44
C GLY A 440 -64.11 12.64 -26.91
N ALA A 441 -65.11 12.03 -27.57
CA ALA A 441 -65.05 11.44 -28.90
C ALA A 441 -64.65 12.39 -30.06
N PRO A 442 -64.12 11.87 -31.20
CA PRO A 442 -63.51 12.65 -32.25
C PRO A 442 -64.43 13.28 -33.28
N PRO A 443 -64.12 14.47 -33.83
CA PRO A 443 -64.62 14.90 -35.13
C PRO A 443 -63.58 14.68 -36.25
N ARG A 444 -64.11 14.37 -37.41
CA ARG A 444 -63.50 14.05 -38.69
C ARG A 444 -62.72 15.22 -39.35
N PRO A 445 -61.86 14.96 -40.31
CA PRO A 445 -60.77 15.86 -40.75
C PRO A 445 -61.23 16.81 -41.86
N THR A 446 -60.65 18.02 -41.83
CA THR A 446 -60.58 18.91 -43.00
C THR A 446 -59.11 19.31 -43.25
N GLN A 447 -58.76 19.09 -44.52
CA GLN A 447 -57.46 19.50 -45.09
C GLN A 447 -57.38 21.01 -45.27
N SER A 448 -56.30 21.63 -45.00
CA SER A 448 -55.69 22.69 -45.82
C SER A 448 -54.24 22.99 -45.42
N ARG A 449 -53.40 23.13 -46.39
CA ARG A 449 -52.01 23.51 -46.45
C ARG A 449 -51.88 25.03 -46.63
N PRO A 450 -50.67 25.61 -46.71
CA PRO A 450 -49.75 26.04 -45.65
C PRO A 450 -49.46 27.54 -45.70
N SER A 451 -48.87 28.12 -44.66
CA SER A 451 -48.08 29.36 -44.89
C SER A 451 -46.97 29.53 -43.84
N LYS A 452 -45.83 29.94 -44.32
CA LYS A 452 -44.62 30.34 -43.63
C LYS A 452 -44.84 31.60 -42.82
N THR A 453 -44.22 31.75 -41.65
CA THR A 453 -43.34 32.92 -41.37
C THR A 453 -42.78 32.88 -39.92
N SER A 454 -41.50 33.08 -39.88
CA SER A 454 -40.63 33.85 -38.92
C SER A 454 -40.74 33.68 -37.40
N ALA A 455 -39.57 33.44 -36.86
CA ALA A 455 -39.17 33.57 -35.45
C ALA A 455 -39.37 35.00 -34.91
N PRO A 456 -39.32 35.21 -33.56
CA PRO A 456 -38.03 35.42 -32.91
C PRO A 456 -37.87 34.80 -31.49
N ARG A 457 -36.63 34.66 -31.10
CA ARG A 457 -36.06 34.47 -29.76
C ARG A 457 -36.63 35.48 -28.74
N PRO A 458 -36.63 35.17 -27.39
CA PRO A 458 -35.38 35.27 -26.63
C PRO A 458 -35.18 34.22 -25.52
N THR A 459 -33.97 33.80 -25.41
CA THR A 459 -33.07 33.66 -24.27
C THR A 459 -33.62 33.82 -22.85
N ARG A 460 -33.54 32.78 -22.07
CA ARG A 460 -33.05 32.82 -20.69
C ARG A 460 -32.28 31.52 -20.42
N GLN A 461 -30.95 31.67 -20.27
CA GLN A 461 -30.07 30.65 -19.74
C GLN A 461 -30.42 30.39 -18.29
N PRO A 462 -30.48 29.14 -17.85
CA PRO A 462 -30.41 28.85 -16.43
C PRO A 462 -28.95 29.04 -16.00
N GLU A 463 -28.70 29.84 -14.97
CA GLU A 463 -27.45 30.02 -14.31
C GLU A 463 -26.86 28.66 -13.92
N SER A 464 -25.59 28.48 -14.24
CA SER A 464 -24.86 27.23 -14.06
C SER A 464 -24.77 26.91 -12.57
N MET A 465 -25.18 25.70 -12.21
CA MET A 465 -25.12 25.12 -10.86
C MET A 465 -23.69 25.08 -10.28
N VAL A 466 -22.70 25.37 -11.12
CA VAL A 466 -21.28 25.45 -10.75
C VAL A 466 -21.00 26.62 -9.78
N GLU A 467 -21.76 27.73 -9.87
CA GLU A 467 -21.52 28.89 -8.98
C GLU A 467 -22.09 28.73 -7.55
N SER A 468 -23.13 27.94 -7.36
CA SER A 468 -23.69 27.71 -6.02
C SER A 468 -22.91 26.65 -5.23
N ILE A 469 -22.31 25.68 -5.93
CA ILE A 469 -21.47 24.63 -5.33
C ILE A 469 -20.09 25.18 -4.97
N ALA A 470 -19.55 26.13 -5.73
CA ALA A 470 -18.24 26.74 -5.48
C ALA A 470 -18.15 27.49 -4.13
N LYS A 471 -19.27 27.96 -3.57
CA LYS A 471 -19.28 28.70 -2.28
C LYS A 471 -19.33 27.82 -1.05
N SER A 472 -19.83 26.59 -1.13
CA SER A 472 -19.90 25.67 0.02
C SER A 472 -18.67 24.75 0.15
N THR A 473 -17.97 24.47 -0.96
CA THR A 473 -16.82 23.56 -1.02
C THR A 473 -15.48 24.22 -0.68
N LEU A 474 -15.37 25.54 -0.71
CA LEU A 474 -14.10 26.25 -0.47
C LEU A 474 -13.54 26.12 0.97
N ARG A 475 -14.30 25.61 1.93
CA ARG A 475 -13.83 25.38 3.31
C ARG A 475 -13.39 23.93 3.60
N ALA A 476 -13.82 22.95 2.80
CA ALA A 476 -13.47 21.54 2.96
C ALA A 476 -12.40 21.06 1.97
N ALA A 477 -12.16 21.80 0.90
CA ALA A 477 -11.37 21.37 -0.25
C ALA A 477 -9.87 21.68 -0.17
N GLY A 478 -9.39 22.33 0.89
CA GLY A 478 -7.98 22.75 1.00
C GLY A 478 -6.95 21.61 1.00
N SER A 479 -7.35 20.38 1.32
CA SER A 479 -6.44 19.23 1.36
C SER A 479 -6.62 18.23 0.21
N GLN A 480 -7.81 18.13 -0.38
CA GLN A 480 -8.09 17.14 -1.44
C GLN A 480 -7.86 17.67 -2.85
N LEU A 481 -8.15 18.96 -3.12
CA LEU A 481 -7.82 19.59 -4.42
C LEU A 481 -6.31 19.63 -4.68
N GLY A 482 -5.49 19.78 -3.62
CA GLY A 482 -4.04 19.66 -3.73
C GLY A 482 -3.58 18.26 -4.14
N ARG A 483 -4.25 17.21 -3.65
CA ARG A 483 -3.91 15.81 -3.93
C ARG A 483 -4.32 15.38 -5.34
N SER A 484 -5.48 15.81 -5.84
CA SER A 484 -5.92 15.51 -7.21
C SER A 484 -5.08 16.24 -8.28
N LEU A 485 -4.62 17.46 -7.99
CA LEU A 485 -3.68 18.20 -8.85
C LEU A 485 -2.31 17.52 -8.93
N ILE A 486 -1.80 16.99 -7.81
CA ILE A 486 -0.53 16.26 -7.77
C ILE A 486 -0.63 14.92 -8.53
N ARG A 487 -1.75 14.21 -8.46
CA ARG A 487 -2.01 13.00 -9.27
C ARG A 487 -2.10 13.29 -10.76
N GLY A 488 -2.70 14.41 -11.15
CA GLY A 488 -2.73 14.89 -12.52
C GLY A 488 -1.34 15.25 -13.06
N VAL A 489 -0.49 15.83 -12.22
CA VAL A 489 0.90 16.18 -12.56
C VAL A 489 1.78 14.93 -12.69
N LEU A 490 1.64 13.92 -11.82
CA LEU A 490 2.35 12.64 -12.02
C LEU A 490 1.89 11.89 -13.27
N GLY A 491 0.61 11.97 -13.63
CA GLY A 491 0.07 11.44 -14.89
C GLY A 491 0.64 12.16 -16.12
N SER A 492 0.82 13.47 -16.05
CA SER A 492 1.34 14.28 -17.17
C SER A 492 2.86 14.22 -17.33
N LEU A 493 3.61 14.05 -16.24
CA LEU A 493 5.08 13.87 -16.28
C LEU A 493 5.49 12.51 -16.85
N LEU A 494 4.57 11.53 -16.88
CA LEU A 494 4.81 10.17 -17.39
C LEU A 494 4.25 9.93 -18.79
N GLY A 495 3.56 10.92 -19.38
CA GLY A 495 3.20 10.96 -20.79
C GLY A 495 4.43 11.31 -21.64
N GLY A 496 5.35 10.35 -21.76
CA GLY A 496 6.57 10.49 -22.51
C GLY A 496 6.30 10.83 -23.97
N ARG A 497 6.95 11.89 -24.46
CA ARG A 497 7.13 12.23 -25.86
C ARG A 497 7.44 10.97 -26.68
N ARG A 498 6.51 10.57 -27.54
CA ARG A 498 6.85 9.82 -28.74
C ARG A 498 7.18 10.85 -29.83
N ARG A 499 8.42 10.84 -30.26
CA ARG A 499 8.82 11.11 -31.65
C ARG A 499 9.30 9.80 -32.23
#